data_d16e75daeb0667706368de55bc06290c
#
_entry.id   d16e75daeb0667706368de55bc06290c
#
_cell.length_a   1.000
_cell.length_b   1.000
_cell.length_c   1.000
_cell.angle_alpha   90.00
_cell.angle_beta   90.00
_cell.angle_gamma   90.00
#
_symmetry.space_group_name_H-M   'P 1'
#
loop_
_entity.id
_entity.type
_entity.pdbx_description
1 polymer ?
#
loop_
_entity_poly.entity_id
_entity_poly.type
_entity_poly.pdbx_seq_one_letter_code
_entity_poly.pdbx_strand_id
1 'polypeptide(L)'
;MNKDFFNFESNNFKENISKEQLDSDEIEMNKIIDEYIQHPDCQSYIANFKTIKQICEEVLKQRRPEIKEIEWSRNIGINDAIKYAHQFLTTIDSTLADQFMNLVYQNNNNQKTLNIQQKYIKPYCEKGKAYIEYRSDIKSMITLLHEMIHAMGYSDAMHTNSEDRCLSESPTLIIENLFSKWLVENKIITQNDYNLLKEWRLRDSQDLASKTLMEIALVDMRKKDQYITKKRVLEMIDEKQHINNFATREECIYYLMKVLNNKELYFKESERYIIGQYISDKIDKSRNPEKEFLEIYHLTINPNIKSEEYLKIIKGKYQEPNIDR
;
A
#
# COMPACT_ATOMS: atom_id res chain seq x y z
N MET A 1 -0.77 -24.29 15.13
CA MET A 1 -0.80 -23.76 13.75
C MET A 1 -1.37 -24.88 12.88
N ASN A 2 -2.65 -24.78 12.52
CA ASN A 2 -3.34 -25.84 11.77
C ASN A 2 -2.80 -25.90 10.34
N LYS A 3 -1.97 -26.91 10.06
CA LYS A 3 -1.42 -27.17 8.71
C LYS A 3 -2.45 -27.85 7.79
N ASP A 4 -3.64 -28.15 8.29
CA ASP A 4 -4.59 -29.04 7.61
C ASP A 4 -5.61 -28.33 6.73
N PHE A 5 -5.60 -26.99 6.66
CA PHE A 5 -6.58 -26.23 5.89
C PHE A 5 -6.56 -26.58 4.39
N PHE A 6 -5.40 -26.96 3.84
CA PHE A 6 -5.23 -27.16 2.39
C PHE A 6 -4.75 -28.56 1.96
N ASN A 7 -4.82 -29.56 2.83
CA ASN A 7 -4.55 -30.94 2.45
C ASN A 7 -5.79 -31.59 1.82
N PHE A 8 -6.07 -31.27 0.56
CA PHE A 8 -7.14 -31.93 -0.19
C PHE A 8 -6.67 -32.34 -1.58
N GLU A 9 -6.79 -33.65 -1.89
CA GLU A 9 -6.66 -34.19 -3.23
C GLU A 9 -7.89 -33.84 -4.07
N SER A 10 -7.68 -33.36 -5.30
CA SER A 10 -8.71 -32.95 -6.23
C SER A 10 -9.57 -34.11 -6.73
N ASN A 11 -10.83 -34.13 -6.37
CA ASN A 11 -11.84 -34.90 -7.07
C ASN A 11 -12.87 -33.97 -7.73
N ASN A 12 -13.03 -34.14 -9.02
CA ASN A 12 -13.96 -33.39 -9.88
C ASN A 12 -15.41 -33.51 -9.43
N PHE A 13 -16.06 -32.40 -9.05
CA PHE A 13 -17.51 -32.28 -9.09
C PHE A 13 -17.95 -30.80 -9.19
N LYS A 14 -18.88 -30.50 -10.10
CA LYS A 14 -19.68 -29.27 -10.08
C LYS A 14 -20.82 -29.51 -9.08
N GLU A 15 -20.63 -29.06 -7.84
CA GLU A 15 -21.66 -29.18 -6.82
C GLU A 15 -22.25 -27.85 -6.43
N ASN A 16 -23.59 -27.78 -6.36
CA ASN A 16 -24.31 -26.78 -5.57
C ASN A 16 -24.11 -27.13 -4.10
N ILE A 17 -23.06 -26.54 -3.49
CA ILE A 17 -22.71 -26.78 -2.09
C ILE A 17 -23.69 -25.99 -1.22
N SER A 18 -24.38 -26.66 -0.31
CA SER A 18 -25.24 -26.02 0.68
C SER A 18 -24.41 -25.53 1.89
N LYS A 19 -24.94 -24.58 2.66
CA LYS A 19 -24.27 -24.04 3.83
C LYS A 19 -23.93 -25.10 4.88
N GLU A 20 -24.74 -26.16 4.98
CA GLU A 20 -24.55 -27.27 5.92
C GLU A 20 -23.36 -28.18 5.55
N GLN A 21 -22.84 -28.06 4.34
CA GLN A 21 -21.68 -28.82 3.86
C GLN A 21 -20.36 -28.12 4.06
N LEU A 22 -20.36 -26.87 4.57
CA LEU A 22 -19.15 -26.10 4.83
C LEU A 22 -18.50 -26.50 6.16
N ASP A 23 -17.18 -26.56 6.19
CA ASP A 23 -16.44 -26.68 7.45
C ASP A 23 -16.33 -25.33 8.20
N SER A 24 -15.76 -25.36 9.41
CA SER A 24 -15.67 -24.18 10.28
C SER A 24 -14.89 -23.02 9.66
N ASP A 25 -13.83 -23.31 8.92
CA ASP A 25 -12.97 -22.28 8.30
C ASP A 25 -13.63 -21.68 7.07
N GLU A 26 -14.35 -22.53 6.31
CA GLU A 26 -15.15 -22.10 5.16
C GLU A 26 -16.32 -21.22 5.61
N ILE A 27 -16.99 -21.57 6.72
CA ILE A 27 -18.03 -20.72 7.34
C ILE A 27 -17.46 -19.37 7.75
N GLU A 28 -16.31 -19.35 8.44
CA GLU A 28 -15.69 -18.12 8.89
C GLU A 28 -15.23 -17.25 7.70
N MET A 29 -14.65 -17.85 6.65
CA MET A 29 -14.25 -17.11 5.45
C MET A 29 -15.45 -16.45 4.77
N ASN A 30 -16.53 -17.19 4.59
CA ASN A 30 -17.77 -16.63 4.00
C ASN A 30 -18.32 -15.48 4.84
N LYS A 31 -18.29 -15.62 6.17
CA LYS A 31 -18.73 -14.57 7.10
C LYS A 31 -17.89 -13.30 6.97
N ILE A 32 -16.56 -13.42 6.96
CA ILE A 32 -15.62 -12.29 6.78
C ILE A 32 -15.95 -11.53 5.49
N ILE A 33 -16.16 -12.27 4.40
CA ILE A 33 -16.42 -11.65 3.09
C ILE A 33 -17.82 -11.02 3.06
N ASP A 34 -18.83 -11.65 3.65
CA ASP A 34 -20.19 -11.11 3.74
C ASP A 34 -20.21 -9.81 4.58
N GLU A 35 -19.51 -9.77 5.71
CA GLU A 35 -19.35 -8.58 6.54
C GLU A 35 -18.66 -7.45 5.76
N TYR A 36 -17.62 -7.78 5.00
CA TYR A 36 -16.94 -6.82 4.13
C TYR A 36 -17.86 -6.25 3.05
N ILE A 37 -18.62 -7.11 2.35
CA ILE A 37 -19.55 -6.70 1.31
C ILE A 37 -20.67 -5.79 1.87
N GLN A 38 -21.11 -6.03 3.09
CA GLN A 38 -22.19 -5.27 3.72
C GLN A 38 -21.71 -3.97 4.38
N HIS A 39 -20.42 -3.84 4.64
CA HIS A 39 -19.90 -2.66 5.33
C HIS A 39 -19.98 -1.41 4.43
N PRO A 40 -20.59 -0.30 4.89
CA PRO A 40 -20.76 0.92 4.08
C PRO A 40 -19.46 1.46 3.51
N ASP A 41 -18.39 1.48 4.32
CA ASP A 41 -17.08 2.00 3.92
C ASP A 41 -16.40 1.14 2.83
N CYS A 42 -16.88 -0.09 2.60
CA CYS A 42 -16.32 -0.97 1.58
C CYS A 42 -17.03 -0.83 0.22
N GLN A 43 -18.18 -0.17 0.17
CA GLN A 43 -18.95 -0.04 -1.08
C GLN A 43 -18.22 0.83 -2.11
N SER A 44 -17.53 1.87 -1.69
CA SER A 44 -16.72 2.72 -2.58
C SER A 44 -15.57 1.94 -3.22
N TYR A 45 -14.93 1.03 -2.47
CA TYR A 45 -13.86 0.15 -2.97
C TYR A 45 -14.40 -0.86 -3.97
N ILE A 46 -15.52 -1.53 -3.61
CA ILE A 46 -16.18 -2.49 -4.46
C ILE A 46 -16.58 -1.87 -5.80
N ALA A 47 -17.03 -0.62 -5.80
CA ALA A 47 -17.37 0.12 -7.00
C ALA A 47 -16.15 0.39 -7.91
N ASN A 48 -14.95 0.40 -7.35
CA ASN A 48 -13.69 0.65 -8.05
C ASN A 48 -12.91 -0.61 -8.44
N PHE A 49 -13.38 -1.81 -8.11
CA PHE A 49 -12.68 -3.09 -8.37
C PHE A 49 -12.16 -3.22 -9.79
N LYS A 50 -12.92 -2.80 -10.80
CA LYS A 50 -12.47 -2.88 -12.20
C LYS A 50 -11.18 -2.09 -12.42
N THR A 51 -11.09 -0.87 -11.88
CA THR A 51 -9.90 -0.03 -12.02
C THR A 51 -8.73 -0.57 -11.23
N ILE A 52 -8.97 -0.98 -9.98
CA ILE A 52 -7.95 -1.54 -9.10
C ILE A 52 -7.37 -2.82 -9.72
N LYS A 53 -8.21 -3.68 -10.27
CA LYS A 53 -7.78 -4.88 -10.99
C LYS A 53 -6.85 -4.54 -12.16
N GLN A 54 -7.19 -3.54 -12.97
CA GLN A 54 -6.34 -3.08 -14.07
C GLN A 54 -4.97 -2.61 -13.57
N ILE A 55 -4.94 -1.79 -12.51
CA ILE A 55 -3.69 -1.33 -11.90
C ILE A 55 -2.85 -2.50 -11.38
N CYS A 56 -3.45 -3.46 -10.67
CA CYS A 56 -2.76 -4.65 -10.20
C CYS A 56 -2.17 -5.46 -11.35
N GLU A 57 -2.92 -5.66 -12.43
CA GLU A 57 -2.45 -6.38 -13.61
C GLU A 57 -1.28 -5.66 -14.31
N GLU A 58 -1.27 -4.31 -14.34
CA GLU A 58 -0.14 -3.54 -14.87
C GLU A 58 1.11 -3.70 -14.01
N VAL A 59 0.97 -3.65 -12.68
CA VAL A 59 2.08 -3.87 -11.74
C VAL A 59 2.68 -5.27 -11.91
N LEU A 60 1.85 -6.29 -12.08
CA LEU A 60 2.29 -7.68 -12.25
C LEU A 60 2.93 -7.97 -13.60
N LYS A 61 2.69 -7.16 -14.64
CA LYS A 61 3.39 -7.29 -15.94
C LYS A 61 4.87 -6.91 -15.86
N GLN A 62 5.30 -6.15 -14.88
CA GLN A 62 6.69 -5.76 -14.70
C GLN A 62 7.51 -6.96 -14.21
N ARG A 63 8.76 -7.08 -14.67
CA ARG A 63 9.64 -8.17 -14.23
C ARG A 63 9.85 -8.11 -12.72
N ARG A 64 9.57 -9.23 -12.02
CA ARG A 64 9.79 -9.34 -10.57
C ARG A 64 11.29 -9.29 -10.27
N PRO A 65 11.73 -8.37 -9.39
CA PRO A 65 13.13 -8.30 -9.00
C PRO A 65 13.55 -9.50 -8.14
N GLU A 66 14.76 -10.00 -8.40
CA GLU A 66 15.42 -10.94 -7.50
C GLU A 66 16.18 -10.15 -6.44
N ILE A 67 15.52 -9.83 -5.33
CA ILE A 67 16.20 -9.15 -4.23
C ILE A 67 16.94 -10.18 -3.39
N LYS A 68 18.26 -10.17 -3.51
CA LYS A 68 19.18 -10.81 -2.55
C LYS A 68 19.31 -9.92 -1.30
N GLU A 69 20.13 -10.28 -0.34
CA GLU A 69 20.42 -9.42 0.81
C GLU A 69 20.77 -8.00 0.34
N ILE A 70 20.14 -6.99 0.97
CA ILE A 70 20.35 -5.59 0.62
C ILE A 70 21.52 -5.08 1.46
N GLU A 71 22.63 -4.81 0.80
CA GLU A 71 23.75 -4.08 1.39
C GLU A 71 23.71 -2.62 0.92
N TRP A 72 23.40 -1.72 1.83
CA TRP A 72 23.41 -0.30 1.56
C TRP A 72 24.84 0.23 1.50
N SER A 73 25.10 1.17 0.58
CA SER A 73 26.44 1.73 0.38
C SER A 73 26.99 2.51 1.60
N ARG A 74 26.11 2.95 2.50
CA ARG A 74 26.49 3.72 3.68
C ARG A 74 25.44 3.69 4.79
N ASN A 75 25.92 3.95 6.01
CA ASN A 75 25.08 4.25 7.16
C ASN A 75 24.78 5.75 7.21
N ILE A 76 23.54 6.09 7.59
CA ILE A 76 23.08 7.48 7.71
C ILE A 76 22.48 7.66 9.11
N GLY A 77 23.12 8.53 9.91
CA GLY A 77 22.61 8.85 11.25
C GLY A 77 21.30 9.63 11.19
N ILE A 78 20.50 9.55 12.25
CA ILE A 78 19.16 10.17 12.31
C ILE A 78 19.23 11.70 12.09
N ASN A 79 20.23 12.37 12.62
CA ASN A 79 20.39 13.83 12.45
C ASN A 79 20.69 14.21 10.99
N ASP A 80 21.49 13.39 10.29
CA ASP A 80 21.74 13.58 8.87
C ASP A 80 20.48 13.29 8.05
N ALA A 81 19.71 12.26 8.40
CA ALA A 81 18.45 11.96 7.75
C ALA A 81 17.45 13.11 7.85
N ILE A 82 17.28 13.69 9.05
CA ILE A 82 16.44 14.88 9.28
C ILE A 82 16.95 16.06 8.44
N LYS A 83 18.25 16.30 8.46
CA LYS A 83 18.86 17.37 7.67
C LYS A 83 18.60 17.20 6.17
N TYR A 84 18.80 16.01 5.63
CA TYR A 84 18.58 15.75 4.20
C TYR A 84 17.09 15.85 3.83
N ALA A 85 16.20 15.35 4.66
CA ALA A 85 14.76 15.50 4.45
C ALA A 85 14.33 16.97 4.42
N HIS A 86 14.83 17.79 5.37
CA HIS A 86 14.58 19.24 5.39
C HIS A 86 15.12 19.94 4.15
N GLN A 87 16.39 19.67 3.77
CA GLN A 87 16.99 20.25 2.57
C GLN A 87 16.19 19.92 1.31
N PHE A 88 15.79 18.67 1.17
CA PHE A 88 14.96 18.22 0.05
C PHE A 88 13.60 18.94 0.04
N LEU A 89 12.86 18.95 1.17
CA LEU A 89 11.57 19.63 1.26
C LEU A 89 11.67 21.12 0.95
N THR A 90 12.80 21.78 1.32
CA THR A 90 13.06 23.18 0.97
C THR A 90 13.14 23.40 -0.55
N THR A 91 13.54 22.39 -1.33
CA THR A 91 13.55 22.49 -2.80
C THR A 91 12.14 22.38 -3.41
N ILE A 92 11.19 21.79 -2.66
CA ILE A 92 9.80 21.63 -3.11
C ILE A 92 8.94 22.83 -2.66
N ASP A 93 8.93 23.08 -1.34
CA ASP A 93 8.15 24.14 -0.72
C ASP A 93 8.72 24.49 0.67
N SER A 94 9.07 25.76 0.88
CA SER A 94 9.66 26.22 2.14
C SER A 94 8.71 26.09 3.33
N THR A 95 7.39 26.26 3.11
CA THR A 95 6.38 26.14 4.16
C THR A 95 6.28 24.67 4.63
N LEU A 96 6.36 23.74 3.69
CA LEU A 96 6.37 22.31 3.98
C LEU A 96 7.63 21.91 4.77
N ALA A 97 8.79 22.48 4.40
CA ALA A 97 10.06 22.27 5.11
C ALA A 97 10.01 22.81 6.54
N ASP A 98 9.48 24.02 6.73
CA ASP A 98 9.29 24.62 8.05
C ASP A 98 8.33 23.81 8.91
N GLN A 99 7.24 23.33 8.34
CA GLN A 99 6.28 22.45 9.02
C GLN A 99 6.95 21.15 9.49
N PHE A 100 7.75 20.51 8.62
CA PHE A 100 8.53 19.33 8.97
C PHE A 100 9.45 19.59 10.17
N MET A 101 10.24 20.68 10.15
CA MET A 101 11.16 21.00 11.25
C MET A 101 10.42 21.33 12.53
N ASN A 102 9.31 22.04 12.45
CA ASN A 102 8.47 22.32 13.60
C ASN A 102 8.00 21.02 14.28
N LEU A 103 7.57 20.02 13.51
CA LEU A 103 7.14 18.73 14.04
C LEU A 103 8.29 17.92 14.63
N VAL A 104 9.50 17.97 14.02
CA VAL A 104 10.69 17.31 14.56
C VAL A 104 11.09 17.87 15.91
N TYR A 105 11.04 19.20 16.07
CA TYR A 105 11.51 19.89 17.29
C TYR A 105 10.42 20.26 18.27
N GLN A 106 9.12 20.05 17.96
CA GLN A 106 8.05 20.30 18.91
C GLN A 106 8.16 19.33 20.09
N ASN A 107 8.87 19.79 21.13
CA ASN A 107 8.92 19.18 22.46
C ASN A 107 7.91 19.84 23.41
N ASN A 108 6.70 20.15 22.97
CA ASN A 108 5.69 20.77 23.82
C ASN A 108 4.98 19.71 24.67
N ASN A 109 5.17 19.78 25.97
CA ASN A 109 4.41 19.07 26.99
C ASN A 109 4.45 17.53 26.93
N ASN A 110 5.62 16.91 26.83
CA ASN A 110 5.80 15.45 26.79
C ASN A 110 5.22 14.73 25.56
N GLN A 111 4.87 15.43 24.49
CA GLN A 111 4.35 14.83 23.27
C GLN A 111 5.36 15.03 22.11
N LYS A 112 6.21 14.03 21.89
CA LYS A 112 7.08 13.99 20.70
C LYS A 112 6.26 13.58 19.47
N THR A 113 6.36 14.34 18.40
CA THR A 113 5.76 13.96 17.12
C THR A 113 6.56 12.85 16.43
N LEU A 114 7.89 12.94 16.46
CA LEU A 114 8.78 11.89 15.96
C LEU A 114 9.21 10.98 17.11
N ASN A 115 8.75 9.72 17.10
CA ASN A 115 9.06 8.71 18.09
C ASN A 115 9.99 7.66 17.48
N ILE A 116 11.26 7.65 17.92
CA ILE A 116 12.24 6.66 17.50
C ILE A 116 12.22 5.52 18.51
N GLN A 117 11.90 4.33 18.01
CA GLN A 117 11.79 3.11 18.81
C GLN A 117 13.08 2.30 18.70
N GLN A 118 13.47 1.64 19.79
CA GLN A 118 14.62 0.71 19.81
C GLN A 118 14.22 -0.75 19.58
N LYS A 119 12.92 -1.02 19.48
CA LYS A 119 12.40 -2.38 19.25
C LYS A 119 11.84 -2.48 17.85
N TYR A 120 11.93 -3.69 17.28
CA TYR A 120 11.34 -3.99 15.97
C TYR A 120 9.84 -3.67 15.97
N ILE A 121 9.48 -2.63 15.28
CA ILE A 121 8.09 -2.23 15.02
C ILE A 121 7.91 -1.98 13.52
N LYS A 122 6.74 -2.29 12.99
CA LYS A 122 6.33 -1.78 11.68
C LYS A 122 6.17 -0.27 11.84
N PRO A 123 6.80 0.58 11.00
CA PRO A 123 6.59 2.02 11.05
C PRO A 123 5.12 2.38 10.85
N TYR A 124 4.65 3.41 11.52
CA TYR A 124 3.28 3.90 11.38
C TYR A 124 3.14 5.34 11.89
N CYS A 125 2.12 6.02 11.42
CA CYS A 125 1.71 7.31 11.95
C CYS A 125 0.33 7.17 12.63
N GLU A 126 0.21 7.68 13.85
CA GLU A 126 -1.04 7.71 14.59
C GLU A 126 -1.25 9.09 15.23
N LYS A 127 -2.41 9.69 14.96
CA LYS A 127 -2.80 11.01 15.52
C LYS A 127 -1.70 12.07 15.38
N GLY A 128 -1.12 12.19 14.19
CA GLY A 128 -0.06 13.14 13.88
C GLY A 128 1.30 12.83 14.52
N LYS A 129 1.50 11.61 15.01
CA LYS A 129 2.76 11.15 15.58
C LYS A 129 3.35 10.03 14.75
N ALA A 130 4.56 10.21 14.28
CA ALA A 130 5.32 9.20 13.55
C ALA A 130 6.07 8.28 14.53
N TYR A 131 6.00 6.98 14.32
CA TYR A 131 6.66 5.94 15.10
C TYR A 131 7.56 5.15 14.16
N ILE A 132 8.88 5.18 14.39
CA ILE A 132 9.87 4.64 13.46
C ILE A 132 10.92 3.86 14.24
N GLU A 133 11.24 2.65 13.77
CA GLU A 133 12.49 1.97 14.11
C GLU A 133 13.59 2.47 13.17
N TYR A 134 14.49 3.30 13.67
CA TYR A 134 15.55 3.87 12.85
C TYR A 134 16.84 3.04 12.96
N ARG A 135 17.24 2.42 11.84
CA ARG A 135 18.38 1.48 11.76
C ARG A 135 19.65 2.10 11.18
N SER A 136 19.69 3.41 11.01
CA SER A 136 20.81 4.13 10.40
C SER A 136 21.12 3.68 8.97
N ASP A 137 20.13 3.21 8.24
CA ASP A 137 20.24 2.82 6.84
C ASP A 137 19.43 3.74 5.91
N ILE A 138 19.64 3.59 4.62
CA ILE A 138 18.97 4.40 3.59
C ILE A 138 17.45 4.18 3.63
N LYS A 139 17.00 2.94 3.85
CA LYS A 139 15.57 2.62 3.95
C LYS A 139 14.91 3.35 5.12
N SER A 140 15.53 3.31 6.31
CA SER A 140 15.01 4.02 7.49
C SER A 140 14.91 5.52 7.28
N MET A 141 15.88 6.12 6.54
CA MET A 141 15.82 7.54 6.18
C MET A 141 14.61 7.85 5.27
N ILE A 142 14.36 7.02 4.27
CA ILE A 142 13.17 7.18 3.40
C ILE A 142 11.89 7.02 4.22
N THR A 143 11.82 5.98 5.05
CA THR A 143 10.67 5.71 5.92
C THR A 143 10.42 6.86 6.91
N LEU A 144 11.47 7.52 7.42
CA LEU A 144 11.33 8.70 8.27
C LEU A 144 10.53 9.80 7.56
N LEU A 145 10.90 10.15 6.34
CA LEU A 145 10.17 11.15 5.58
C LEU A 145 8.74 10.72 5.27
N HIS A 146 8.52 9.45 4.92
CA HIS A 146 7.19 8.86 4.69
C HIS A 146 6.26 9.10 5.87
N GLU A 147 6.65 8.65 7.07
CA GLU A 147 5.82 8.79 8.27
C GLU A 147 5.65 10.25 8.70
N MET A 148 6.65 11.09 8.45
CA MET A 148 6.53 12.52 8.72
C MET A 148 5.56 13.23 7.78
N ILE A 149 5.46 12.84 6.51
CA ILE A 149 4.44 13.36 5.58
C ILE A 149 3.03 12.98 6.07
N HIS A 150 2.83 11.77 6.58
CA HIS A 150 1.58 11.41 7.24
C HIS A 150 1.29 12.31 8.44
N ALA A 151 2.29 12.55 9.30
CA ALA A 151 2.14 13.39 10.48
C ALA A 151 1.82 14.86 10.12
N MET A 152 2.42 15.39 9.06
CA MET A 152 2.17 16.74 8.55
C MET A 152 0.78 16.88 7.93
N GLY A 153 0.32 15.85 7.21
CA GLY A 153 -1.02 15.80 6.63
C GLY A 153 -2.12 15.47 7.63
N TYR A 154 -1.77 15.21 8.89
CA TYR A 154 -2.74 14.90 9.92
C TYR A 154 -3.66 16.08 10.20
N SER A 155 -4.96 15.87 10.04
CA SER A 155 -6.00 16.75 10.57
C SER A 155 -7.03 15.93 11.35
N ASP A 156 -7.58 16.48 12.44
CA ASP A 156 -8.64 15.82 13.21
C ASP A 156 -9.85 15.45 12.33
N ALA A 157 -10.12 16.21 11.28
CA ALA A 157 -11.17 15.94 10.31
C ALA A 157 -10.90 14.69 9.44
N MET A 158 -9.65 14.39 9.12
CA MET A 158 -9.28 13.18 8.35
C MET A 158 -9.41 11.89 9.16
N HIS A 159 -9.44 11.94 10.49
CA HIS A 159 -9.48 10.76 11.34
C HIS A 159 -10.90 10.32 11.73
N THR A 160 -11.89 11.13 11.47
CA THR A 160 -13.29 10.77 11.74
C THR A 160 -13.88 9.86 10.67
N ASN A 161 -13.28 9.81 9.45
CA ASN A 161 -13.75 8.99 8.35
C ASN A 161 -12.72 7.91 8.01
N SER A 162 -13.06 6.63 8.21
CA SER A 162 -12.22 5.48 7.84
C SER A 162 -11.92 5.40 6.34
N GLU A 163 -12.77 6.01 5.51
CA GLU A 163 -12.58 6.11 4.05
C GLU A 163 -11.35 6.94 3.67
N ASP A 164 -11.00 7.95 4.46
CA ASP A 164 -9.95 8.92 4.09
C ASP A 164 -8.53 8.36 4.21
N ARG A 165 -8.36 7.22 4.90
CA ARG A 165 -7.04 6.56 5.02
C ARG A 165 -6.46 6.11 3.68
N CYS A 166 -7.31 5.81 2.70
CA CYS A 166 -6.85 5.36 1.37
C CYS A 166 -6.07 6.41 0.60
N LEU A 167 -6.32 7.68 0.88
CA LEU A 167 -5.68 8.79 0.20
C LEU A 167 -4.30 9.10 0.76
N SER A 168 -4.05 8.74 2.01
CA SER A 168 -2.86 9.16 2.75
C SER A 168 -1.55 8.56 2.20
N GLU A 169 -1.59 7.41 1.53
CA GLU A 169 -0.38 6.76 1.01
C GLU A 169 0.12 7.36 -0.30
N SER A 170 -0.74 8.03 -1.08
CA SER A 170 -0.32 8.60 -2.37
C SER A 170 0.77 9.67 -2.22
N PRO A 171 0.62 10.71 -1.38
CA PRO A 171 1.67 11.72 -1.22
C PRO A 171 2.95 11.14 -0.60
N THR A 172 2.83 10.15 0.31
CA THR A 172 4.01 9.55 0.94
C THR A 172 4.84 8.73 -0.04
N LEU A 173 4.21 7.96 -0.91
CA LEU A 173 4.92 7.18 -1.93
C LEU A 173 5.50 8.05 -3.05
N ILE A 174 4.84 9.15 -3.40
CA ILE A 174 5.39 10.13 -4.34
C ILE A 174 6.65 10.78 -3.75
N ILE A 175 6.56 11.27 -2.51
CA ILE A 175 7.68 11.96 -1.88
C ILE A 175 8.87 11.04 -1.65
N GLU A 176 8.66 9.77 -1.31
CA GLU A 176 9.72 8.78 -1.21
C GLU A 176 10.51 8.66 -2.53
N ASN A 177 9.82 8.63 -3.66
CA ASN A 177 10.45 8.50 -4.95
C ASN A 177 11.24 9.76 -5.32
N LEU A 178 10.64 10.94 -5.14
CA LEU A 178 11.29 12.23 -5.37
C LEU A 178 12.51 12.41 -4.46
N PHE A 179 12.39 12.09 -3.18
CA PHE A 179 13.48 12.16 -2.23
C PHE A 179 14.62 11.21 -2.61
N SER A 180 14.30 9.98 -2.99
CA SER A 180 15.31 9.01 -3.42
C SER A 180 16.12 9.50 -4.64
N LYS A 181 15.47 10.16 -5.62
CA LYS A 181 16.14 10.77 -6.77
C LYS A 181 17.04 11.94 -6.34
N TRP A 182 16.47 12.83 -5.52
CA TRP A 182 17.22 13.98 -5.01
C TRP A 182 18.48 13.56 -4.24
N LEU A 183 18.40 12.46 -3.45
CA LEU A 183 19.55 11.91 -2.74
C LEU A 183 20.66 11.43 -3.70
N VAL A 184 20.31 10.83 -4.83
CA VAL A 184 21.29 10.44 -5.87
C VAL A 184 21.91 11.68 -6.53
N GLU A 185 21.09 12.62 -6.96
CA GLU A 185 21.52 13.85 -7.62
C GLU A 185 22.49 14.66 -6.73
N ASN A 186 22.25 14.67 -5.42
CA ASN A 186 23.12 15.31 -4.44
C ASN A 186 24.26 14.40 -3.92
N LYS A 187 24.46 13.22 -4.53
CA LYS A 187 25.53 12.25 -4.18
C LYS A 187 25.53 11.79 -2.72
N ILE A 188 24.34 11.81 -2.10
CA ILE A 188 24.14 11.32 -0.72
C ILE A 188 24.04 9.80 -0.72
N ILE A 189 23.38 9.23 -1.73
CA ILE A 189 23.33 7.79 -2.00
C ILE A 189 23.85 7.49 -3.40
N THR A 190 24.16 6.23 -3.66
CA THR A 190 24.61 5.78 -5.00
C THR A 190 23.42 5.47 -5.91
N GLN A 191 23.68 5.44 -7.23
CA GLN A 191 22.69 4.96 -8.19
C GLN A 191 22.27 3.51 -7.91
N ASN A 192 23.17 2.68 -7.38
CA ASN A 192 22.87 1.31 -7.01
C ASN A 192 21.88 1.25 -5.84
N ASP A 193 22.06 2.09 -4.79
CA ASP A 193 21.10 2.19 -3.69
C ASP A 193 19.71 2.58 -4.16
N TYR A 194 19.62 3.54 -5.08
CA TYR A 194 18.35 3.95 -5.68
C TYR A 194 17.67 2.81 -6.47
N ASN A 195 18.46 2.06 -7.25
CA ASN A 195 17.94 0.92 -7.99
C ASN A 195 17.42 -0.16 -7.03
N LEU A 196 18.13 -0.45 -5.95
CA LEU A 196 17.69 -1.38 -4.90
C LEU A 196 16.38 -0.93 -4.23
N LEU A 197 16.22 0.38 -3.95
CA LEU A 197 14.98 0.94 -3.43
C LEU A 197 13.82 0.72 -4.41
N LYS A 198 14.03 0.97 -5.70
CA LYS A 198 13.01 0.76 -6.74
C LYS A 198 12.62 -0.70 -6.88
N GLU A 199 13.58 -1.60 -6.90
CA GLU A 199 13.35 -3.04 -6.99
C GLU A 199 12.59 -3.54 -5.77
N TRP A 200 12.95 -3.09 -4.58
CA TRP A 200 12.23 -3.44 -3.35
C TRP A 200 10.78 -2.97 -3.39
N ARG A 201 10.51 -1.71 -3.76
CA ARG A 201 9.15 -1.17 -3.90
C ARG A 201 8.32 -1.93 -4.93
N LEU A 202 8.93 -2.25 -6.09
CA LEU A 202 8.24 -3.02 -7.13
C LEU A 202 7.81 -4.39 -6.60
N ARG A 203 8.70 -5.09 -5.89
CA ARG A 203 8.39 -6.39 -5.30
C ARG A 203 7.25 -6.30 -4.28
N ASP A 204 7.31 -5.34 -3.35
CA ASP A 204 6.23 -5.11 -2.39
C ASP A 204 4.90 -4.81 -3.10
N SER A 205 4.92 -3.99 -4.15
CA SER A 205 3.72 -3.68 -4.94
C SER A 205 3.17 -4.91 -5.66
N GLN A 206 4.01 -5.82 -6.15
CA GLN A 206 3.58 -7.08 -6.78
C GLN A 206 2.95 -8.03 -5.76
N ASP A 207 3.51 -8.12 -4.56
CA ASP A 207 2.95 -8.93 -3.48
C ASP A 207 1.58 -8.39 -3.04
N LEU A 208 1.43 -7.07 -2.92
CA LEU A 208 0.16 -6.42 -2.62
C LEU A 208 -0.86 -6.58 -3.77
N ALA A 209 -0.43 -6.44 -5.02
CA ALA A 209 -1.30 -6.62 -6.19
C ALA A 209 -1.87 -8.04 -6.25
N SER A 210 -1.05 -9.06 -5.96
CA SER A 210 -1.50 -10.45 -5.91
C SER A 210 -2.56 -10.66 -4.83
N LYS A 211 -2.33 -10.13 -3.61
CA LYS A 211 -3.29 -10.20 -2.50
C LYS A 211 -4.60 -9.51 -2.84
N THR A 212 -4.52 -8.30 -3.40
CA THR A 212 -5.70 -7.53 -3.81
C THR A 212 -6.51 -8.27 -4.87
N LEU A 213 -5.86 -8.87 -5.88
CA LEU A 213 -6.56 -9.66 -6.89
C LEU A 213 -7.24 -10.92 -6.34
N MET A 214 -6.66 -11.52 -5.30
CA MET A 214 -7.30 -12.65 -4.60
C MET A 214 -8.54 -12.18 -3.84
N GLU A 215 -8.46 -11.11 -3.08
CA GLU A 215 -9.60 -10.57 -2.33
C GLU A 215 -10.74 -10.14 -3.25
N ILE A 216 -10.44 -9.45 -4.37
CA ILE A 216 -11.43 -9.11 -5.39
C ILE A 216 -12.11 -10.37 -5.91
N ALA A 217 -11.37 -11.44 -6.17
CA ALA A 217 -11.96 -12.69 -6.68
C ALA A 217 -12.86 -13.36 -5.65
N LEU A 218 -12.51 -13.34 -4.37
CA LEU A 218 -13.35 -13.86 -3.28
C LEU A 218 -14.67 -13.08 -3.16
N VAL A 219 -14.58 -11.74 -3.19
CA VAL A 219 -15.77 -10.87 -3.16
C VAL A 219 -16.64 -11.10 -4.40
N ASP A 220 -16.05 -11.21 -5.59
CA ASP A 220 -16.79 -11.49 -6.83
C ASP A 220 -17.50 -12.84 -6.81
N MET A 221 -16.90 -13.88 -6.20
CA MET A 221 -17.56 -15.18 -6.00
C MET A 221 -18.79 -15.03 -5.09
N ARG A 222 -18.66 -14.38 -3.95
CA ARG A 222 -19.78 -14.18 -3.00
C ARG A 222 -20.90 -13.33 -3.60
N LYS A 223 -20.59 -12.31 -4.38
CA LYS A 223 -21.61 -11.48 -5.08
C LYS A 223 -22.38 -12.26 -6.13
N LYS A 224 -21.89 -13.42 -6.56
CA LYS A 224 -22.59 -14.37 -7.43
C LYS A 224 -23.32 -15.48 -6.63
N ASP A 225 -23.55 -15.26 -5.34
CA ASP A 225 -24.16 -16.22 -4.41
C ASP A 225 -23.44 -17.58 -4.32
N GLN A 226 -22.14 -17.58 -4.58
CA GLN A 226 -21.30 -18.77 -4.49
C GLN A 226 -20.65 -18.85 -3.11
N TYR A 227 -20.81 -19.97 -2.42
CA TYR A 227 -20.05 -20.23 -1.21
C TYR A 227 -18.56 -20.37 -1.50
N ILE A 228 -17.74 -19.74 -0.66
CA ILE A 228 -16.29 -19.89 -0.68
C ILE A 228 -15.95 -21.20 0.01
N THR A 229 -15.39 -22.13 -0.74
CA THR A 229 -14.90 -23.42 -0.25
C THR A 229 -13.40 -23.52 -0.49
N LYS A 230 -12.71 -24.36 0.26
CA LYS A 230 -11.27 -24.65 0.07
C LYS A 230 -10.97 -25.03 -1.38
N LYS A 231 -11.80 -25.88 -1.96
CA LYS A 231 -11.69 -26.32 -3.36
C LYS A 231 -11.73 -25.14 -4.33
N ARG A 232 -12.77 -24.29 -4.24
CA ARG A 232 -12.91 -23.11 -5.11
C ARG A 232 -11.77 -22.10 -4.94
N VAL A 233 -11.29 -21.93 -3.70
CA VAL A 233 -10.14 -21.08 -3.42
C VAL A 233 -8.89 -21.61 -4.10
N LEU A 234 -8.63 -22.92 -4.02
CA LEU A 234 -7.48 -23.53 -4.70
C LEU A 234 -7.59 -23.43 -6.22
N GLU A 235 -8.76 -23.72 -6.79
CA GLU A 235 -9.02 -23.54 -8.23
C GLU A 235 -8.77 -22.08 -8.66
N MET A 236 -9.24 -21.09 -7.90
CA MET A 236 -8.98 -19.67 -8.15
C MET A 236 -7.50 -19.33 -8.09
N ILE A 237 -6.75 -19.85 -7.10
CA ILE A 237 -5.30 -19.64 -7.00
C ILE A 237 -4.61 -20.25 -8.22
N ASP A 238 -4.93 -21.48 -8.57
CA ASP A 238 -4.32 -22.19 -9.70
C ASP A 238 -4.62 -21.49 -11.04
N GLU A 239 -5.83 -20.96 -11.22
CA GLU A 239 -6.18 -20.13 -12.38
C GLU A 239 -5.34 -18.85 -12.47
N LYS A 240 -4.92 -18.27 -11.34
CA LYS A 240 -4.11 -17.04 -11.32
C LYS A 240 -2.61 -17.28 -11.47
N GLN A 241 -2.13 -18.53 -11.29
CA GLN A 241 -0.69 -18.82 -11.45
C GLN A 241 -0.16 -18.58 -12.88
N HIS A 242 -1.04 -18.45 -13.89
CA HIS A 242 -0.62 -18.05 -15.24
C HIS A 242 -0.35 -16.54 -15.39
N ILE A 243 -0.76 -15.72 -14.40
CA ILE A 243 -0.43 -14.29 -14.38
C ILE A 243 1.05 -14.15 -14.01
N ASN A 244 1.81 -13.49 -14.86
CA ASN A 244 3.23 -13.26 -14.60
C ASN A 244 3.42 -12.55 -13.24
N ASN A 245 4.44 -13.01 -12.49
CA ASN A 245 4.82 -12.43 -11.19
C ASN A 245 3.70 -12.44 -10.13
N PHE A 246 2.65 -13.22 -10.31
CA PHE A 246 1.68 -13.47 -9.27
C PHE A 246 2.34 -14.22 -8.10
N ALA A 247 1.85 -13.99 -6.88
CA ALA A 247 2.32 -14.70 -5.70
C ALA A 247 2.21 -16.22 -5.88
N THR A 248 3.16 -16.98 -5.35
CA THR A 248 3.14 -18.43 -5.42
C THR A 248 1.92 -19.01 -4.71
N ARG A 249 1.59 -20.26 -5.01
CA ARG A 249 0.48 -20.94 -4.36
C ARG A 249 0.61 -20.96 -2.84
N GLU A 250 1.82 -21.19 -2.32
CA GLU A 250 2.14 -21.20 -0.90
C GLU A 250 1.96 -19.82 -0.27
N GLU A 251 2.41 -18.75 -0.94
CA GLU A 251 2.23 -17.38 -0.48
C GLU A 251 0.74 -16.99 -0.44
N CYS A 252 -0.03 -17.41 -1.43
CA CYS A 252 -1.47 -17.22 -1.47
C CYS A 252 -2.18 -17.92 -0.30
N ILE A 253 -1.86 -19.18 -0.07
CA ILE A 253 -2.41 -19.97 1.05
C ILE A 253 -2.05 -19.32 2.40
N TYR A 254 -0.79 -18.94 2.57
CA TYR A 254 -0.34 -18.28 3.79
C TYR A 254 -1.09 -16.96 4.03
N TYR A 255 -1.35 -16.21 2.98
CA TYR A 255 -2.12 -14.98 3.07
C TYR A 255 -3.56 -15.23 3.52
N LEU A 256 -4.25 -16.20 2.92
CA LEU A 256 -5.63 -16.55 3.28
C LEU A 256 -5.73 -17.07 4.72
N MET A 257 -4.72 -17.79 5.21
CA MET A 257 -4.64 -18.18 6.62
C MET A 257 -4.54 -16.95 7.55
N LYS A 258 -3.82 -15.89 7.12
CA LYS A 258 -3.81 -14.64 7.89
C LYS A 258 -5.17 -13.96 7.91
N VAL A 259 -5.90 -13.93 6.79
CA VAL A 259 -7.27 -13.41 6.72
C VAL A 259 -8.16 -14.12 7.73
N LEU A 260 -8.14 -15.45 7.76
CA LEU A 260 -8.91 -16.24 8.72
C LEU A 260 -8.52 -15.99 10.18
N ASN A 261 -7.21 -15.95 10.47
CA ASN A 261 -6.72 -15.74 11.84
C ASN A 261 -7.07 -14.34 12.37
N ASN A 262 -6.99 -13.32 11.52
CA ASN A 262 -7.27 -11.95 11.90
C ASN A 262 -8.75 -11.56 11.70
N LYS A 263 -9.54 -12.44 11.08
CA LYS A 263 -10.96 -12.23 10.77
C LYS A 263 -11.23 -10.95 9.97
N GLU A 264 -10.30 -10.57 9.10
CA GLU A 264 -10.36 -9.34 8.34
C GLU A 264 -9.69 -9.49 6.97
N LEU A 265 -10.31 -8.90 5.93
CA LEU A 265 -9.67 -8.69 4.63
C LEU A 265 -8.73 -7.48 4.71
N TYR A 266 -7.54 -7.63 4.13
CA TYR A 266 -6.53 -6.55 4.09
C TYR A 266 -6.71 -5.58 2.93
N PHE A 267 -7.82 -5.66 2.22
CA PHE A 267 -8.10 -4.93 1.00
C PHE A 267 -7.83 -3.43 1.13
N LYS A 268 -8.32 -2.81 2.19
CA LYS A 268 -8.14 -1.38 2.46
C LYS A 268 -6.67 -0.97 2.56
N GLU A 269 -5.81 -1.81 3.11
CA GLU A 269 -4.38 -1.51 3.21
C GLU A 269 -3.67 -1.71 1.86
N SER A 270 -3.95 -2.84 1.19
CA SER A 270 -3.31 -3.18 -0.08
C SER A 270 -3.65 -2.17 -1.17
N GLU A 271 -4.92 -1.76 -1.27
CA GLU A 271 -5.41 -0.84 -2.29
C GLU A 271 -4.72 0.52 -2.23
N ARG A 272 -4.64 1.13 -1.06
CA ARG A 272 -4.04 2.47 -0.90
C ARG A 272 -2.58 2.52 -1.33
N TYR A 273 -1.80 1.46 -1.01
CA TYR A 273 -0.41 1.35 -1.44
C TYR A 273 -0.30 1.14 -2.95
N ILE A 274 -1.15 0.30 -3.54
CA ILE A 274 -1.13 0.05 -4.99
C ILE A 274 -1.52 1.30 -5.77
N ILE A 275 -2.57 2.00 -5.35
CA ILE A 275 -3.01 3.26 -5.97
C ILE A 275 -1.91 4.32 -5.80
N GLY A 276 -1.36 4.47 -4.60
CA GLY A 276 -0.29 5.41 -4.31
C GLY A 276 0.95 5.15 -5.16
N GLN A 277 1.37 3.89 -5.29
CA GLN A 277 2.50 3.51 -6.15
C GLN A 277 2.22 3.80 -7.63
N TYR A 278 1.02 3.46 -8.11
CA TYR A 278 0.63 3.76 -9.50
C TYR A 278 0.70 5.27 -9.80
N ILE A 279 0.20 6.10 -8.89
CA ILE A 279 0.25 7.56 -9.01
C ILE A 279 1.72 8.03 -8.97
N SER A 280 2.52 7.51 -8.04
CA SER A 280 3.94 7.83 -7.94
C SER A 280 4.70 7.53 -9.23
N ASP A 281 4.44 6.38 -9.85
CA ASP A 281 5.07 5.99 -11.13
C ASP A 281 4.65 6.88 -12.30
N LYS A 282 3.43 7.41 -12.29
CA LYS A 282 2.95 8.37 -13.29
C LYS A 282 3.58 9.74 -13.10
N ILE A 283 3.63 10.24 -11.86
CA ILE A 283 4.26 11.52 -11.52
C ILE A 283 5.76 11.49 -11.80
N ASP A 284 6.43 10.36 -11.56
CA ASP A 284 7.84 10.17 -11.87
C ASP A 284 8.22 10.47 -13.33
N LYS A 285 7.27 10.31 -14.24
CA LYS A 285 7.39 10.56 -15.68
C LYS A 285 6.87 11.92 -16.11
N SER A 286 6.36 12.72 -15.19
CA SER A 286 5.79 14.02 -15.50
C SER A 286 6.88 15.08 -15.73
N ARG A 287 6.48 16.22 -16.30
CA ARG A 287 7.39 17.37 -16.53
C ARG A 287 7.69 18.17 -15.26
N ASN A 288 6.81 18.12 -14.26
CA ASN A 288 6.89 18.90 -13.02
C ASN A 288 6.44 18.04 -11.83
N PRO A 289 7.22 17.01 -11.45
CA PRO A 289 6.80 16.04 -10.46
C PRO A 289 6.61 16.66 -9.06
N GLU A 290 7.39 17.69 -8.68
CA GLU A 290 7.28 18.37 -7.40
C GLU A 290 5.96 19.15 -7.30
N LYS A 291 5.57 19.85 -8.38
CA LYS A 291 4.28 20.55 -8.43
C LYS A 291 3.12 19.57 -8.34
N GLU A 292 3.20 18.44 -9.05
CA GLU A 292 2.17 17.41 -8.99
C GLU A 292 2.07 16.75 -7.62
N PHE A 293 3.20 16.55 -6.95
CA PHE A 293 3.21 16.12 -5.56
C PHE A 293 2.43 17.10 -4.66
N LEU A 294 2.70 18.40 -4.74
CA LEU A 294 2.00 19.41 -3.94
C LEU A 294 0.49 19.41 -4.22
N GLU A 295 0.08 19.28 -5.48
CA GLU A 295 -1.33 19.16 -5.84
C GLU A 295 -1.99 17.95 -5.18
N ILE A 296 -1.35 16.77 -5.23
CA ILE A 296 -1.84 15.54 -4.60
C ILE A 296 -1.85 15.67 -3.07
N TYR A 297 -0.79 16.24 -2.48
CA TYR A 297 -0.71 16.47 -1.05
C TYR A 297 -1.88 17.36 -0.57
N HIS A 298 -2.13 18.50 -1.24
CA HIS A 298 -3.23 19.39 -0.89
C HIS A 298 -4.61 18.76 -1.10
N LEU A 299 -4.79 17.94 -2.12
CA LEU A 299 -6.02 17.17 -2.30
C LEU A 299 -6.23 16.19 -1.13
N THR A 300 -5.17 15.50 -0.71
CA THR A 300 -5.23 14.49 0.35
C THR A 300 -5.57 15.08 1.72
N ILE A 301 -5.04 16.27 2.03
CA ILE A 301 -5.30 16.93 3.31
C ILE A 301 -6.59 17.77 3.33
N ASN A 302 -7.31 17.85 2.21
CA ASN A 302 -8.56 18.60 2.13
C ASN A 302 -9.72 17.78 2.72
N PRO A 303 -10.30 18.17 3.87
CA PRO A 303 -11.34 17.40 4.55
C PRO A 303 -12.66 17.33 3.78
N ASN A 304 -12.83 18.14 2.74
CA ASN A 304 -14.04 18.17 1.93
C ASN A 304 -14.00 17.20 0.74
N ILE A 305 -12.84 16.60 0.44
CA ILE A 305 -12.67 15.67 -0.69
C ILE A 305 -12.87 14.23 -0.21
N LYS A 306 -13.86 13.54 -0.81
CA LYS A 306 -14.09 12.12 -0.58
C LYS A 306 -13.21 11.25 -1.48
N SER A 307 -12.94 10.02 -1.03
CA SER A 307 -12.14 9.03 -1.77
C SER A 307 -12.60 8.84 -3.22
N GLU A 308 -13.91 8.80 -3.48
CA GLU A 308 -14.45 8.68 -4.85
C GLU A 308 -14.10 9.88 -5.74
N GLU A 309 -14.20 11.09 -5.20
CA GLU A 309 -13.87 12.31 -5.93
C GLU A 309 -12.38 12.37 -6.24
N TYR A 310 -11.55 12.05 -5.25
CA TYR A 310 -10.11 11.92 -5.42
C TYR A 310 -9.76 10.93 -6.54
N LEU A 311 -10.32 9.72 -6.51
CA LEU A 311 -10.08 8.72 -7.54
C LEU A 311 -10.55 9.18 -8.93
N LYS A 312 -11.65 9.95 -9.03
CA LYS A 312 -12.09 10.56 -10.28
C LYS A 312 -11.10 11.59 -10.82
N ILE A 313 -10.58 12.46 -9.93
CA ILE A 313 -9.55 13.44 -10.27
C ILE A 313 -8.29 12.75 -10.77
N ILE A 314 -7.81 11.73 -10.03
CA ILE A 314 -6.63 10.95 -10.39
C ILE A 314 -6.83 10.23 -11.72
N LYS A 315 -7.96 9.57 -11.93
CA LYS A 315 -8.29 8.93 -13.21
C LYS A 315 -8.28 9.92 -14.35
N GLY A 316 -8.96 11.06 -14.18
CA GLY A 316 -9.01 12.11 -15.23
C GLY A 316 -7.63 12.66 -15.58
N LYS A 317 -6.73 12.76 -14.58
CA LYS A 317 -5.39 13.31 -14.75
C LYS A 317 -4.40 12.34 -15.38
N TYR A 318 -4.49 11.04 -15.04
CA TYR A 318 -3.46 10.04 -15.38
C TYR A 318 -3.94 8.90 -16.28
N GLN A 319 -5.21 8.89 -16.70
CA GLN A 319 -5.62 7.99 -17.78
C GLN A 319 -4.93 8.43 -19.07
N GLU A 320 -4.27 7.48 -19.73
CA GLU A 320 -3.85 7.70 -21.11
C GLU A 320 -5.09 8.02 -21.94
N PRO A 321 -5.05 9.06 -22.82
CA PRO A 321 -6.15 9.29 -23.74
C PRO A 321 -6.37 7.96 -24.47
N ASN A 322 -7.63 7.47 -24.45
CA ASN A 322 -8.03 6.34 -25.29
C ASN A 322 -7.63 6.69 -26.71
N ILE A 323 -6.51 6.16 -27.16
CA ILE A 323 -6.20 6.13 -28.58
C ILE A 323 -7.07 4.99 -29.12
N ASP A 324 -8.34 5.36 -29.42
CA ASP A 324 -9.16 4.53 -30.27
C ASP A 324 -8.39 4.28 -31.57
N ARG A 325 -7.84 3.09 -31.68
CA ARG A 325 -7.30 2.54 -32.92
C ARG A 325 -8.14 1.35 -33.33
#